data_ac9771326597c41f9381319bbc1c17b3
#
_entry.id   ac9771326597c41f9381319bbc1c17b3
#
_cell.length_a   1.000
_cell.length_b   1.000
_cell.length_c   1.000
_cell.angle_alpha   90.00
_cell.angle_beta   90.00
_cell.angle_gamma   90.00
#
_symmetry.space_group_name_H-M   'P 1'
#
loop_
_entity.id
_entity.type
_entity.pdbx_description
1 polymer ?
#
loop_
_entity_poly.entity_id
_entity_poly.type
_entity_poly.pdbx_seq_one_letter_code
_entity_poly.pdbx_strand_id
1 'polypeptide(L)'
;MRDEFRGSWGAGKWSAAIIAGALVVVALLAWVTTPRSQGVRAQWEAPAFAGRAVADRALVADAENKVLDLVSGRTITLGSVAGGERQIGGERLLITHGSQIDAARLDATQRWTWNDPQGNNTLWVLATTRAATVALSCQSQTEPSSCTLYGIGADGTTSWTMPYPSTTDVNPTAAHLAGLPEFAVLPLDAGTVMLIDPATSRTILRTAQETWTSPDGQVFLQDILQNGRCRVTSGRSIDALTTSASAPCRWRSEQAGLRPGEVLRRETARVLWFPVPRRHVVEITGGRHIRVASWHELTVLRVDDDGMTVRDGDSVVRHTFTS
;
A
#
# COMPACT_ATOMS: atom_id res chain seq x y z
N MET A 1 76.32 40.46 -16.86
CA MET A 1 74.87 40.32 -16.98
C MET A 1 74.58 38.88 -17.41
N ARG A 2 74.52 37.99 -16.51
CA ARG A 2 74.01 36.60 -16.60
C ARG A 2 73.73 36.21 -15.19
N ASP A 3 72.45 36.00 -14.94
CA ASP A 3 71.90 35.15 -13.89
C ASP A 3 70.54 35.70 -13.43
N GLU A 4 69.49 35.28 -14.12
CA GLU A 4 68.15 35.34 -13.58
C GLU A 4 67.14 34.57 -14.50
N PHE A 5 67.32 33.25 -14.58
CA PHE A 5 66.22 32.39 -15.15
C PHE A 5 66.35 30.95 -14.60
N ARG A 6 66.31 30.85 -13.28
CA ARG A 6 66.19 29.56 -12.60
C ARG A 6 65.22 29.71 -11.44
N GLY A 7 63.96 29.62 -11.67
CA GLY A 7 63.03 29.68 -10.52
C GLY A 7 61.58 29.39 -10.72
N SER A 8 61.09 29.06 -11.92
CA SER A 8 59.62 28.92 -12.09
C SER A 8 59.11 27.54 -12.54
N TRP A 9 59.98 26.58 -12.78
CA TRP A 9 59.54 25.26 -13.30
C TRP A 9 59.20 24.22 -12.22
N GLY A 10 59.54 24.47 -10.97
CA GLY A 10 59.25 23.55 -9.85
C GLY A 10 57.83 23.65 -9.31
N ALA A 11 57.35 24.87 -9.12
CA ALA A 11 56.06 25.12 -8.46
C ALA A 11 54.83 24.62 -9.28
N GLY A 12 54.87 24.74 -10.62
CA GLY A 12 53.77 24.30 -11.47
C GLY A 12 53.58 22.78 -11.50
N LYS A 13 54.69 22.00 -11.41
CA LYS A 13 54.57 20.53 -11.40
C LYS A 13 54.04 20.00 -10.09
N TRP A 14 54.38 20.62 -8.97
CA TRP A 14 53.84 20.25 -7.66
C TRP A 14 52.36 20.60 -7.54
N SER A 15 51.94 21.74 -8.05
CA SER A 15 50.53 22.14 -8.07
C SER A 15 49.67 21.18 -8.92
N ALA A 16 50.16 20.77 -10.09
CA ALA A 16 49.49 19.80 -10.95
C ALA A 16 49.37 18.41 -10.29
N ALA A 17 50.41 17.95 -9.59
CA ALA A 17 50.41 16.67 -8.88
C ALA A 17 49.44 16.69 -7.68
N ILE A 18 49.38 17.79 -6.95
CA ILE A 18 48.41 17.96 -5.82
C ILE A 18 46.98 17.98 -6.34
N ILE A 19 46.67 18.70 -7.42
CA ILE A 19 45.35 18.75 -8.04
C ILE A 19 44.98 17.36 -8.56
N ALA A 20 45.84 16.66 -9.25
CA ALA A 20 45.57 15.31 -9.73
C ALA A 20 45.34 14.32 -8.57
N GLY A 21 46.13 14.41 -7.51
CA GLY A 21 45.92 13.62 -6.29
C GLY A 21 44.56 13.91 -5.61
N ALA A 22 44.20 15.17 -5.50
CA ALA A 22 42.92 15.57 -4.93
C ALA A 22 41.75 15.08 -5.78
N LEU A 23 41.83 15.14 -7.11
CA LEU A 23 40.78 14.62 -8.01
C LEU A 23 40.64 13.11 -7.90
N VAL A 24 41.76 12.36 -7.78
CA VAL A 24 41.72 10.91 -7.56
C VAL A 24 41.06 10.57 -6.22
N VAL A 25 41.39 11.29 -5.16
CA VAL A 25 40.75 11.09 -3.84
C VAL A 25 39.28 11.41 -3.91
N VAL A 26 38.85 12.50 -4.54
CA VAL A 26 37.43 12.87 -4.72
C VAL A 26 36.74 11.80 -5.56
N ALA A 27 37.33 11.31 -6.64
CA ALA A 27 36.76 10.26 -7.46
C ALA A 27 36.58 8.93 -6.68
N LEU A 28 37.60 8.55 -5.90
CA LEU A 28 37.55 7.38 -5.02
C LEU A 28 36.46 7.52 -3.94
N LEU A 29 36.42 8.69 -3.30
CA LEU A 29 35.37 8.97 -2.32
C LEU A 29 33.99 8.91 -2.96
N ALA A 30 33.78 9.53 -4.11
CA ALA A 30 32.53 9.47 -4.86
C ALA A 30 32.17 8.02 -5.20
N TRP A 31 33.15 7.23 -5.68
CA TRP A 31 32.93 5.82 -6.02
C TRP A 31 32.54 4.95 -4.81
N VAL A 32 33.22 5.13 -3.67
CA VAL A 32 32.96 4.39 -2.42
C VAL A 32 31.63 4.83 -1.79
N THR A 33 31.26 6.11 -1.95
CA THR A 33 30.04 6.66 -1.34
C THR A 33 28.81 6.51 -2.22
N THR A 34 28.96 6.23 -3.52
CA THR A 34 27.81 6.03 -4.42
C THR A 34 26.93 4.88 -3.93
N PRO A 35 25.63 5.13 -3.72
CA PRO A 35 24.70 4.07 -3.36
C PRO A 35 24.64 3.01 -4.46
N ARG A 36 24.58 1.75 -4.08
CA ARG A 36 24.49 0.63 -5.01
C ARG A 36 23.31 -0.24 -4.66
N SER A 37 22.39 -0.39 -5.62
CA SER A 37 21.31 -1.34 -5.55
C SER A 37 21.77 -2.71 -6.06
N GLN A 38 21.20 -3.78 -5.53
CA GLN A 38 21.54 -5.17 -5.86
C GLN A 38 20.27 -6.00 -5.94
N GLY A 39 20.22 -6.95 -6.88
CA GLY A 39 19.06 -7.81 -7.07
C GLY A 39 17.81 -7.10 -7.59
N VAL A 40 17.95 -5.87 -8.10
CA VAL A 40 16.86 -5.05 -8.61
C VAL A 40 17.27 -4.26 -9.84
N ARG A 41 16.27 -3.95 -10.68
CA ARG A 41 16.39 -3.06 -11.83
C ARG A 41 15.23 -2.06 -11.80
N ALA A 42 15.53 -0.78 -12.00
CA ALA A 42 14.48 0.23 -12.15
C ALA A 42 13.63 -0.07 -13.40
N GLN A 43 12.32 -0.09 -13.23
CA GLN A 43 11.34 -0.35 -14.28
C GLN A 43 10.74 0.95 -14.79
N TRP A 44 10.30 1.81 -13.86
CA TRP A 44 9.78 3.13 -14.17
C TRP A 44 10.06 4.08 -12.99
N GLU A 45 10.01 5.37 -13.30
CA GLU A 45 10.12 6.46 -12.34
C GLU A 45 9.04 7.49 -12.63
N ALA A 46 8.42 8.03 -11.58
CA ALA A 46 7.42 9.09 -11.67
C ALA A 46 7.71 10.15 -10.60
N PRO A 47 7.33 11.42 -10.83
CA PRO A 47 7.43 12.46 -9.81
C PRO A 47 6.62 12.08 -8.57
N ALA A 48 7.23 12.24 -7.38
CA ALA A 48 6.53 12.10 -6.12
C ALA A 48 5.67 13.35 -5.86
N PHE A 49 4.58 13.15 -5.14
CA PHE A 49 3.77 14.22 -4.59
C PHE A 49 3.40 13.90 -3.13
N ALA A 50 2.99 14.91 -2.37
CA ALA A 50 2.49 14.70 -1.02
C ALA A 50 1.21 13.87 -1.08
N GLY A 51 1.19 12.72 -0.40
CA GLY A 51 0.05 11.82 -0.43
C GLY A 51 0.29 10.55 0.35
N ARG A 52 -0.78 9.79 0.53
CA ARG A 52 -0.81 8.53 1.26
C ARG A 52 -0.86 7.35 0.32
N ALA A 53 -0.04 6.33 0.59
CA ALA A 53 -0.18 5.03 -0.07
C ALA A 53 -1.48 4.35 0.41
N VAL A 54 -2.27 3.89 -0.56
CA VAL A 54 -3.56 3.25 -0.30
C VAL A 54 -3.54 1.85 -0.92
N ALA A 55 -3.83 0.85 -0.11
CA ALA A 55 -3.91 -0.56 -0.50
C ALA A 55 -2.63 -1.11 -1.16
N ASP A 56 -1.46 -0.55 -0.86
CA ASP A 56 -0.21 -0.87 -1.56
C ASP A 56 -0.35 -0.81 -3.11
N ARG A 57 -1.40 -0.16 -3.60
CA ARG A 57 -1.75 -0.09 -5.01
C ARG A 57 -1.56 1.27 -5.62
N ALA A 58 -1.85 2.32 -4.87
CA ALA A 58 -1.75 3.68 -5.37
C ALA A 58 -1.25 4.66 -4.31
N LEU A 59 -0.55 5.70 -4.76
CA LEU A 59 -0.28 6.90 -3.99
C LEU A 59 -1.39 7.90 -4.32
N VAL A 60 -2.16 8.30 -3.32
CA VAL A 60 -3.26 9.26 -3.46
C VAL A 60 -2.84 10.59 -2.84
N ALA A 61 -2.93 11.66 -3.60
CA ALA A 61 -2.61 13.00 -3.11
C ALA A 61 -3.59 13.46 -2.03
N ASP A 62 -3.08 14.09 -0.97
CA ASP A 62 -3.93 14.58 0.13
C ASP A 62 -4.69 15.84 -0.25
N ALA A 63 -4.09 16.73 -1.05
CA ALA A 63 -4.65 18.02 -1.44
C ALA A 63 -4.97 18.16 -2.93
N GLU A 64 -4.49 17.24 -3.75
CA GLU A 64 -4.69 17.25 -5.18
C GLU A 64 -5.47 16.01 -5.62
N ASN A 65 -6.28 16.14 -6.67
CA ASN A 65 -7.02 15.01 -7.21
C ASN A 65 -6.13 14.13 -8.11
N LYS A 66 -4.94 13.80 -7.61
CA LYS A 66 -3.95 12.97 -8.31
C LYS A 66 -3.79 11.62 -7.65
N VAL A 67 -3.69 10.60 -8.47
CA VAL A 67 -3.42 9.22 -8.05
C VAL A 67 -2.30 8.67 -8.92
N LEU A 68 -1.26 8.13 -8.30
CA LEU A 68 -0.20 7.37 -8.96
C LEU A 68 -0.44 5.88 -8.73
N ASP A 69 -0.66 5.13 -9.77
CA ASP A 69 -0.71 3.67 -9.71
C ASP A 69 0.71 3.12 -9.47
N LEU A 70 0.93 2.50 -8.33
CA LEU A 70 2.23 1.97 -7.91
C LEU A 70 2.69 0.73 -8.69
N VAL A 71 1.84 0.17 -9.53
CA VAL A 71 2.18 -0.97 -10.41
C VAL A 71 2.59 -0.48 -11.79
N SER A 72 1.77 0.38 -12.41
CA SER A 72 2.00 0.86 -13.78
C SER A 72 2.83 2.14 -13.88
N GLY A 73 2.99 2.88 -12.80
CA GLY A 73 3.63 4.21 -12.81
C GLY A 73 2.79 5.32 -13.44
N ARG A 74 1.52 5.05 -13.75
CA ARG A 74 0.64 6.04 -14.39
C ARG A 74 0.08 7.00 -13.35
N THR A 75 0.22 8.28 -13.61
CA THR A 75 -0.47 9.34 -12.85
C THR A 75 -1.80 9.65 -13.50
N ILE A 76 -2.86 9.69 -12.70
CA ILE A 76 -4.23 9.94 -13.12
C ILE A 76 -4.72 11.16 -12.36
N THR A 77 -5.35 12.11 -13.07
CA THR A 77 -6.06 13.21 -12.42
C THR A 77 -7.53 12.83 -12.30
N LEU A 78 -8.00 12.73 -11.07
CA LEU A 78 -9.42 12.55 -10.76
C LEU A 78 -10.10 13.90 -10.79
N GLY A 79 -11.39 13.94 -11.16
CA GLY A 79 -12.18 15.18 -11.07
C GLY A 79 -12.26 15.69 -9.63
N SER A 80 -12.87 16.85 -9.44
CA SER A 80 -13.04 17.51 -8.14
C SER A 80 -13.81 16.62 -7.15
N VAL A 81 -13.09 15.90 -6.30
CA VAL A 81 -13.69 15.17 -5.18
C VAL A 81 -13.06 15.74 -3.90
N ALA A 82 -13.82 16.57 -3.22
CA ALA A 82 -13.35 17.23 -2.00
C ALA A 82 -13.59 16.32 -0.78
N GLY A 83 -12.52 16.02 -0.05
CA GLY A 83 -12.62 15.35 1.25
C GLY A 83 -13.03 13.88 1.20
N GLY A 84 -13.16 13.25 2.36
CA GLY A 84 -13.69 11.88 2.50
C GLY A 84 -12.64 10.81 2.70
N GLU A 85 -13.12 9.64 3.10
CA GLU A 85 -12.30 8.45 3.27
C GLU A 85 -12.00 7.81 1.91
N ARG A 86 -10.73 7.48 1.70
CA ARG A 86 -10.25 6.95 0.42
C ARG A 86 -9.81 5.50 0.57
N GLN A 87 -10.40 4.63 -0.23
CA GLN A 87 -10.13 3.20 -0.25
C GLN A 87 -9.93 2.72 -1.68
N ILE A 88 -9.15 1.65 -1.86
CA ILE A 88 -8.90 1.06 -3.17
C ILE A 88 -9.24 -0.43 -3.14
N GLY A 89 -9.93 -0.89 -4.16
CA GLY A 89 -10.21 -2.28 -4.44
C GLY A 89 -10.83 -2.46 -5.82
N GLY A 90 -10.82 -3.65 -6.37
CA GLY A 90 -11.42 -3.93 -7.68
C GLY A 90 -10.93 -3.00 -8.81
N GLU A 91 -9.69 -2.52 -8.75
CA GLU A 91 -9.11 -1.52 -9.67
C GLU A 91 -9.80 -0.15 -9.64
N ARG A 92 -10.46 0.18 -8.53
CA ARG A 92 -11.14 1.46 -8.32
C ARG A 92 -10.62 2.18 -7.08
N LEU A 93 -10.60 3.49 -7.15
CA LEU A 93 -10.59 4.36 -5.99
C LEU A 93 -12.04 4.67 -5.63
N LEU A 94 -12.39 4.45 -4.37
CA LEU A 94 -13.66 4.82 -3.78
C LEU A 94 -13.43 5.91 -2.75
N ILE A 95 -14.29 6.91 -2.74
CA ILE A 95 -14.23 8.03 -1.81
C ILE A 95 -15.59 8.15 -1.17
N THR A 96 -15.64 7.95 0.15
CA THR A 96 -16.86 8.04 0.94
C THR A 96 -16.91 9.37 1.66
N HIS A 97 -17.95 10.14 1.46
CA HIS A 97 -18.18 11.41 2.14
C HIS A 97 -19.67 11.63 2.44
N GLY A 98 -19.99 11.80 3.71
CA GLY A 98 -21.38 11.88 4.16
C GLY A 98 -22.17 10.64 3.75
N SER A 99 -23.26 10.84 3.02
CA SER A 99 -24.14 9.78 2.49
C SER A 99 -23.82 9.40 1.04
N GLN A 100 -22.63 9.73 0.54
CA GLN A 100 -22.24 9.55 -0.87
C GLN A 100 -20.99 8.73 -1.01
N ILE A 101 -20.93 7.94 -2.07
CA ILE A 101 -19.74 7.24 -2.55
C ILE A 101 -19.46 7.70 -3.97
N ASP A 102 -18.26 8.25 -4.17
CA ASP A 102 -17.70 8.50 -5.49
C ASP A 102 -16.69 7.41 -5.85
N ALA A 103 -16.79 6.87 -7.04
CA ALA A 103 -15.90 5.86 -7.54
C ALA A 103 -15.29 6.25 -8.88
N ALA A 104 -14.00 5.96 -9.02
CA ALA A 104 -13.29 6.11 -10.28
C ALA A 104 -12.37 4.91 -10.51
N ARG A 105 -12.35 4.36 -11.73
CA ARG A 105 -11.34 3.37 -12.08
C ARG A 105 -9.95 4.02 -12.09
N LEU A 106 -8.94 3.24 -11.72
CA LEU A 106 -7.55 3.71 -11.68
C LEU A 106 -6.99 4.07 -13.07
N ASP A 107 -7.68 3.68 -14.16
CA ASP A 107 -7.39 4.10 -15.53
C ASP A 107 -8.18 5.32 -15.99
N ALA A 108 -9.00 5.90 -15.10
CA ALA A 108 -9.89 7.04 -15.33
C ALA A 108 -10.98 6.83 -16.40
N THR A 109 -11.21 5.59 -16.85
CA THR A 109 -12.17 5.30 -17.94
C THR A 109 -13.61 5.25 -17.49
N GLN A 110 -13.88 5.02 -16.21
CA GLN A 110 -15.23 4.89 -15.67
C GLN A 110 -15.33 5.59 -14.33
N ARG A 111 -16.36 6.39 -14.17
CA ARG A 111 -16.72 7.09 -12.93
C ARG A 111 -18.19 6.97 -12.66
N TRP A 112 -18.56 6.89 -11.38
CA TRP A 112 -19.94 6.96 -10.94
C TRP A 112 -20.02 7.57 -9.54
N THR A 113 -21.17 8.08 -9.21
CA THR A 113 -21.54 8.56 -7.88
C THR A 113 -22.78 7.82 -7.43
N TRP A 114 -22.76 7.31 -6.21
CA TRP A 114 -23.90 6.69 -5.57
C TRP A 114 -24.26 7.47 -4.31
N ASN A 115 -25.56 7.73 -4.13
CA ASN A 115 -26.09 8.38 -2.94
C ASN A 115 -26.91 7.36 -2.16
N ASP A 116 -26.70 7.34 -0.84
CA ASP A 116 -27.50 6.50 0.04
C ASP A 116 -28.98 6.88 -0.05
N PRO A 117 -29.87 5.95 -0.45
CA PRO A 117 -31.28 6.24 -0.56
C PRO A 117 -31.95 6.65 0.77
N GLN A 118 -31.37 6.27 1.89
CA GLN A 118 -31.88 6.62 3.23
C GLN A 118 -31.28 7.97 3.73
N GLY A 119 -30.29 8.52 3.05
CA GLY A 119 -29.66 9.79 3.44
C GLY A 119 -28.93 9.71 4.78
N ASN A 120 -28.52 8.53 5.22
CA ASN A 120 -27.84 8.31 6.48
C ASN A 120 -26.43 8.90 6.47
N ASN A 121 -25.97 9.35 7.63
CA ASN A 121 -24.66 9.99 7.74
C ASN A 121 -23.51 9.04 8.00
N THR A 122 -23.79 7.75 8.23
CA THR A 122 -22.76 6.76 8.52
C THR A 122 -22.74 5.69 7.43
N LEU A 123 -21.77 5.82 6.55
CA LEU A 123 -21.63 5.02 5.35
C LEU A 123 -20.23 4.44 5.28
N TRP A 124 -20.11 3.13 5.02
CA TRP A 124 -18.86 2.42 4.84
C TRP A 124 -18.88 1.60 3.57
N VAL A 125 -17.77 1.57 2.87
CA VAL A 125 -17.53 0.58 1.82
C VAL A 125 -16.83 -0.62 2.45
N LEU A 126 -17.38 -1.80 2.27
CA LEU A 126 -16.92 -3.03 2.90
C LEU A 126 -16.12 -3.92 1.95
N ALA A 127 -16.48 -3.94 0.69
CA ALA A 127 -15.84 -4.77 -0.33
C ALA A 127 -16.10 -4.21 -1.72
N THR A 128 -15.20 -4.51 -2.65
CA THR A 128 -15.42 -4.14 -4.05
C THR A 128 -14.70 -5.08 -5.00
N THR A 129 -15.38 -5.39 -6.10
CA THR A 129 -14.84 -6.11 -7.26
C THR A 129 -14.90 -5.21 -8.49
N ARG A 130 -14.46 -5.71 -9.64
CA ARG A 130 -14.70 -5.01 -10.91
C ARG A 130 -16.18 -4.88 -11.25
N ALA A 131 -17.03 -5.78 -10.75
CA ALA A 131 -18.44 -5.87 -11.11
C ALA A 131 -19.35 -5.13 -10.13
N ALA A 132 -19.03 -5.12 -8.83
CA ALA A 132 -19.91 -4.57 -7.81
C ALA A 132 -19.13 -4.13 -6.55
N THR A 133 -19.78 -3.28 -5.75
CA THR A 133 -19.32 -2.77 -4.46
C THR A 133 -20.36 -3.06 -3.39
N VAL A 134 -19.95 -3.44 -2.18
CA VAL A 134 -20.83 -3.55 -1.01
C VAL A 134 -20.63 -2.34 -0.13
N ALA A 135 -21.72 -1.63 0.14
CA ALA A 135 -21.76 -0.55 1.11
C ALA A 135 -22.68 -0.91 2.29
N LEU A 136 -22.32 -0.45 3.48
CA LEU A 136 -23.14 -0.52 4.68
C LEU A 136 -23.55 0.89 5.08
N SER A 137 -24.84 1.13 5.20
CA SER A 137 -25.40 2.39 5.67
C SER A 137 -26.15 2.16 6.98
N CYS A 138 -25.83 2.97 8.00
CA CYS A 138 -26.48 2.86 9.32
C CYS A 138 -27.07 4.20 9.75
N GLN A 139 -28.23 4.15 10.36
CA GLN A 139 -28.83 5.30 11.02
C GLN A 139 -28.09 5.56 12.35
N SER A 140 -27.47 6.73 12.46
CA SER A 140 -26.52 7.05 13.54
C SER A 140 -27.14 7.35 14.91
N GLN A 141 -28.47 7.34 15.07
CA GLN A 141 -29.10 7.90 16.26
C GLN A 141 -30.25 7.08 16.85
N THR A 142 -30.53 5.89 16.34
CA THR A 142 -31.56 5.03 16.90
C THR A 142 -30.94 3.76 17.49
N GLU A 143 -31.21 3.50 18.75
CA GLU A 143 -30.93 2.20 19.34
C GLU A 143 -32.19 1.29 19.21
N PRO A 144 -32.05 0.08 18.66
CA PRO A 144 -30.86 -0.47 17.98
C PRO A 144 -30.62 0.18 16.61
N SER A 145 -29.35 0.43 16.26
CA SER A 145 -29.01 1.02 14.97
C SER A 145 -29.50 0.14 13.83
N SER A 146 -30.40 0.67 13.00
CA SER A 146 -30.84 -0.04 11.79
C SER A 146 -29.84 0.19 10.68
N CYS A 147 -29.19 -0.87 10.23
CA CYS A 147 -28.23 -0.82 9.14
C CYS A 147 -28.77 -1.56 7.91
N THR A 148 -28.44 -1.06 6.75
CA THR A 148 -28.79 -1.67 5.46
C THR A 148 -27.54 -1.87 4.62
N LEU A 149 -27.41 -3.04 4.04
CA LEU A 149 -26.39 -3.38 3.06
C LEU A 149 -26.90 -3.10 1.66
N TYR A 150 -26.05 -2.51 0.84
CA TYR A 150 -26.32 -2.21 -0.55
C TYR A 150 -25.27 -2.86 -1.45
N GLY A 151 -25.71 -3.58 -2.46
CA GLY A 151 -24.87 -3.94 -3.60
C GLY A 151 -24.99 -2.88 -4.67
N ILE A 152 -23.87 -2.28 -5.04
CA ILE A 152 -23.79 -1.22 -6.03
C ILE A 152 -23.07 -1.79 -7.25
N GLY A 153 -23.71 -1.77 -8.39
CA GLY A 153 -23.16 -2.25 -9.65
C GLY A 153 -21.96 -1.44 -10.16
N ALA A 154 -21.33 -1.95 -11.19
CA ALA A 154 -20.19 -1.30 -11.82
C ALA A 154 -20.46 0.10 -12.36
N ASP A 155 -21.72 0.40 -12.62
CA ASP A 155 -22.25 1.67 -13.14
C ASP A 155 -22.74 2.62 -12.03
N GLY A 156 -22.67 2.22 -10.75
CA GLY A 156 -23.15 3.01 -9.63
C GLY A 156 -24.66 2.83 -9.34
N THR A 157 -25.34 1.88 -9.98
CA THR A 157 -26.75 1.57 -9.66
C THR A 157 -26.87 0.57 -8.54
N THR A 158 -27.88 0.70 -7.68
CA THR A 158 -28.17 -0.30 -6.64
C THR A 158 -28.72 -1.57 -7.31
N SER A 159 -28.02 -2.68 -7.14
CA SER A 159 -28.41 -3.99 -7.67
C SER A 159 -29.18 -4.84 -6.68
N TRP A 160 -28.90 -4.71 -5.39
CA TRP A 160 -29.59 -5.40 -4.31
C TRP A 160 -29.50 -4.63 -2.99
N THR A 161 -30.39 -4.94 -2.08
CA THR A 161 -30.41 -4.43 -0.71
C THR A 161 -30.70 -5.55 0.27
N MET A 162 -30.14 -5.46 1.47
CA MET A 162 -30.33 -6.46 2.53
C MET A 162 -30.25 -5.76 3.89
N PRO A 163 -31.18 -6.05 4.84
CA PRO A 163 -31.06 -5.57 6.21
C PRO A 163 -29.79 -6.25 6.84
N TYR A 164 -29.05 -5.51 7.64
CA TYR A 164 -27.96 -6.09 8.42
C TYR A 164 -28.53 -6.65 9.72
N PRO A 165 -28.40 -7.96 9.97
CA PRO A 165 -29.08 -8.64 11.06
C PRO A 165 -28.40 -8.51 12.42
N SER A 166 -27.31 -7.77 12.53
CA SER A 166 -26.54 -7.68 13.79
C SER A 166 -27.18 -6.73 14.79
N THR A 167 -27.17 -7.13 16.04
CA THR A 167 -27.50 -6.30 17.21
C THR A 167 -26.28 -5.68 17.87
N THR A 168 -25.06 -6.02 17.41
CA THR A 168 -23.83 -5.46 17.90
C THR A 168 -23.49 -4.17 17.17
N ASP A 169 -22.89 -3.21 17.88
CA ASP A 169 -22.34 -2.01 17.27
C ASP A 169 -21.35 -2.40 16.18
N VAL A 170 -21.75 -2.13 14.94
CA VAL A 170 -20.87 -2.35 13.82
C VAL A 170 -19.79 -1.29 13.89
N ASN A 171 -18.61 -1.68 14.30
CA ASN A 171 -17.44 -0.86 14.11
C ASN A 171 -16.59 -1.47 12.95
N PRO A 172 -16.92 -1.12 11.70
CA PRO A 172 -16.12 -1.59 10.55
C PRO A 172 -14.71 -0.97 10.55
N THR A 173 -14.39 -0.12 11.53
CA THR A 173 -13.08 0.54 11.65
C THR A 173 -11.90 -0.43 11.75
N ALA A 174 -12.11 -1.66 12.15
CA ALA A 174 -11.06 -2.68 11.98
C ALA A 174 -10.77 -3.02 10.51
N ALA A 175 -11.66 -2.66 9.58
CA ALA A 175 -11.52 -2.85 8.14
C ALA A 175 -10.94 -1.63 7.40
N HIS A 176 -10.61 -0.54 8.08
CA HIS A 176 -10.00 0.67 7.47
C HIS A 176 -8.56 0.51 7.03
N LEU A 177 -8.12 -0.68 6.84
CA LEU A 177 -6.91 -0.90 6.06
C LEU A 177 -7.23 -0.53 4.61
N ALA A 178 -6.38 0.25 4.06
CA ALA A 178 -6.42 0.91 2.78
C ALA A 178 -6.82 0.06 1.56
N GLY A 179 -6.92 -1.26 1.69
CA GLY A 179 -7.33 -2.22 0.67
C GLY A 179 -8.69 -2.83 0.94
N LEU A 180 -9.62 -2.67 0.00
CA LEU A 180 -10.93 -3.31 0.07
C LEU A 180 -10.81 -4.76 -0.42
N PRO A 181 -11.39 -5.71 0.30
CA PRO A 181 -11.48 -7.09 -0.14
C PRO A 181 -12.47 -7.24 -1.30
N GLU A 182 -12.42 -8.39 -1.97
CA GLU A 182 -13.38 -8.74 -3.04
C GLU A 182 -14.71 -9.26 -2.52
N PHE A 183 -14.84 -9.52 -1.23
CA PHE A 183 -16.09 -9.89 -0.56
C PHE A 183 -16.19 -9.26 0.81
N ALA A 184 -17.37 -8.87 1.23
CA ALA A 184 -17.56 -8.25 2.54
C ALA A 184 -17.49 -9.28 3.66
N VAL A 185 -16.94 -8.85 4.81
CA VAL A 185 -16.88 -9.64 6.04
C VAL A 185 -17.54 -8.83 7.14
N LEU A 186 -18.60 -9.33 7.70
CA LEU A 186 -19.37 -8.69 8.74
C LEU A 186 -19.50 -9.57 9.98
N PRO A 187 -19.17 -9.08 11.16
CA PRO A 187 -19.43 -9.80 12.40
C PRO A 187 -20.94 -9.87 12.63
N LEU A 188 -21.44 -11.03 13.04
CA LEU A 188 -22.84 -11.21 13.47
C LEU A 188 -22.93 -11.25 15.00
N ASP A 189 -22.38 -12.29 15.59
CA ASP A 189 -22.31 -12.52 17.02
C ASP A 189 -20.93 -13.03 17.40
N ALA A 190 -20.71 -13.28 18.71
CA ALA A 190 -19.41 -13.76 19.20
C ALA A 190 -18.91 -14.98 18.43
N GLY A 191 -17.94 -14.78 17.56
CA GLY A 191 -17.27 -15.82 16.82
C GLY A 191 -17.95 -16.25 15.51
N THR A 192 -18.98 -15.55 15.04
CA THR A 192 -19.59 -15.80 13.72
C THR A 192 -19.47 -14.58 12.82
N VAL A 193 -19.09 -14.81 11.59
CA VAL A 193 -19.00 -13.78 10.55
C VAL A 193 -19.84 -14.17 9.34
N MET A 194 -20.43 -13.18 8.72
CA MET A 194 -21.13 -13.28 7.44
C MET A 194 -20.21 -12.79 6.33
N LEU A 195 -20.01 -13.61 5.32
CA LEU A 195 -19.30 -13.28 4.10
C LEU A 195 -20.32 -13.00 3.01
N ILE A 196 -20.13 -11.92 2.25
CA ILE A 196 -21.09 -11.48 1.22
C ILE A 196 -20.36 -11.26 -0.10
N ASP A 197 -20.84 -11.92 -1.14
CA ASP A 197 -20.42 -11.67 -2.52
C ASP A 197 -21.05 -10.38 -3.05
N PRO A 198 -20.27 -9.39 -3.49
CA PRO A 198 -20.79 -8.10 -3.94
C PRO A 198 -21.73 -8.18 -5.14
N ALA A 199 -21.48 -9.10 -6.06
CA ALA A 199 -22.22 -9.18 -7.32
C ALA A 199 -23.55 -9.94 -7.19
N THR A 200 -23.58 -10.96 -6.33
CA THR A 200 -24.71 -11.91 -6.27
C THR A 200 -25.53 -11.83 -4.98
N SER A 201 -25.10 -11.03 -4.00
CA SER A 201 -25.64 -11.04 -2.62
C SER A 201 -25.56 -12.40 -1.91
N ARG A 202 -24.86 -13.37 -2.48
CA ARG A 202 -24.68 -14.69 -1.85
C ARG A 202 -23.96 -14.53 -0.52
N THR A 203 -24.57 -15.08 0.53
CA THR A 203 -24.04 -15.04 1.89
C THR A 203 -23.57 -16.40 2.35
N ILE A 204 -22.46 -16.44 3.07
CA ILE A 204 -21.90 -17.62 3.71
C ILE A 204 -21.56 -17.29 5.15
N LEU A 205 -21.98 -18.14 6.09
CA LEU A 205 -21.59 -18.01 7.49
C LEU A 205 -20.30 -18.79 7.76
N ARG A 206 -19.43 -18.20 8.56
CA ARG A 206 -18.17 -18.83 9.01
C ARG A 206 -17.93 -18.53 10.49
N THR A 207 -17.24 -19.43 11.16
CA THR A 207 -16.71 -19.18 12.48
C THR A 207 -15.40 -18.43 12.35
N ALA A 208 -15.27 -17.29 13.01
CA ALA A 208 -14.02 -16.54 13.13
C ALA A 208 -14.10 -15.62 14.35
N GLN A 209 -13.13 -15.72 15.23
CA GLN A 209 -13.03 -14.84 16.41
C GLN A 209 -12.28 -13.56 16.07
N GLU A 210 -11.41 -13.61 15.08
CA GLU A 210 -10.70 -12.45 14.56
C GLU A 210 -10.74 -12.43 13.04
N THR A 211 -10.87 -11.25 12.47
CA THR A 211 -10.84 -11.03 11.03
C THR A 211 -9.95 -9.84 10.69
N TRP A 212 -9.23 -9.94 9.60
CA TRP A 212 -8.49 -8.80 9.05
C TRP A 212 -8.34 -8.93 7.55
N THR A 213 -8.04 -7.80 6.92
CA THR A 213 -7.74 -7.73 5.49
C THR A 213 -6.33 -7.21 5.31
N SER A 214 -5.54 -7.85 4.47
CA SER A 214 -4.23 -7.34 4.08
C SER A 214 -4.36 -6.15 3.13
N PRO A 215 -3.34 -5.31 3.00
CA PRO A 215 -3.37 -4.16 2.09
C PRO A 215 -3.66 -4.52 0.63
N ASP A 216 -3.36 -5.75 0.21
CA ASP A 216 -3.66 -6.27 -1.13
C ASP A 216 -5.07 -6.90 -1.26
N GLY A 217 -5.91 -6.75 -0.23
CA GLY A 217 -7.31 -7.18 -0.24
C GLY A 217 -7.55 -8.66 0.10
N GLN A 218 -6.52 -9.41 0.53
CA GLN A 218 -6.73 -10.77 1.01
C GLN A 218 -7.37 -10.76 2.40
N VAL A 219 -8.45 -11.51 2.56
CA VAL A 219 -9.15 -11.69 3.83
C VAL A 219 -8.55 -12.85 4.62
N PHE A 220 -8.45 -12.69 5.92
CA PHE A 220 -8.06 -13.69 6.89
C PHE A 220 -9.13 -13.82 7.98
N LEU A 221 -9.58 -15.04 8.19
CA LEU A 221 -10.52 -15.43 9.24
C LEU A 221 -9.77 -16.34 10.20
N GLN A 222 -9.57 -15.90 11.43
CA GLN A 222 -8.83 -16.67 12.44
C GLN A 222 -9.78 -17.22 13.48
N ASP A 223 -9.67 -18.52 13.70
CA ASP A 223 -10.38 -19.24 14.73
C ASP A 223 -9.37 -19.76 15.77
N ILE A 224 -9.53 -19.37 17.03
CA ILE A 224 -8.65 -19.77 18.14
C ILE A 224 -9.12 -21.10 18.68
N LEU A 225 -8.29 -22.12 18.58
CA LEU A 225 -8.58 -23.45 19.04
C LEU A 225 -8.34 -23.60 20.56
N GLN A 226 -8.99 -24.57 21.19
CA GLN A 226 -8.92 -24.81 22.64
C GLN A 226 -7.50 -25.01 23.19
N ASN A 227 -6.55 -25.43 22.34
CA ASN A 227 -5.13 -25.62 22.70
C ASN A 227 -4.26 -24.37 22.52
N GLY A 228 -4.86 -23.19 22.31
CA GLY A 228 -4.14 -21.93 22.04
C GLY A 228 -3.48 -21.87 20.66
N ARG A 229 -3.82 -22.79 19.77
CA ARG A 229 -3.42 -22.74 18.36
C ARG A 229 -4.53 -22.10 17.54
N CYS A 230 -4.19 -21.63 16.36
CA CYS A 230 -5.14 -21.01 15.46
C CYS A 230 -5.32 -21.83 14.16
N ARG A 231 -6.52 -21.77 13.66
CA ARG A 231 -6.84 -22.15 12.29
C ARG A 231 -7.13 -20.89 11.51
N VAL A 232 -6.47 -20.68 10.39
CA VAL A 232 -6.64 -19.52 9.56
C VAL A 232 -7.26 -19.93 8.23
N THR A 233 -8.40 -19.34 7.91
CA THR A 233 -9.01 -19.44 6.58
C THR A 233 -8.72 -18.14 5.85
N SER A 234 -8.18 -18.21 4.64
CA SER A 234 -7.82 -17.01 3.90
C SER A 234 -8.09 -17.16 2.41
N GLY A 235 -8.35 -16.02 1.76
CA GLY A 235 -8.57 -15.97 0.32
C GLY A 235 -8.94 -14.57 -0.16
N ARG A 236 -8.90 -14.38 -1.47
CA ARG A 236 -9.33 -13.13 -2.13
C ARG A 236 -10.79 -13.15 -2.56
N SER A 237 -11.34 -14.33 -2.81
CA SER A 237 -12.75 -14.50 -3.13
C SER A 237 -13.37 -15.60 -2.24
N ILE A 238 -14.68 -15.59 -2.10
CA ILE A 238 -15.42 -16.56 -1.28
C ILE A 238 -15.15 -18.01 -1.76
N ASP A 239 -15.04 -18.21 -3.06
CA ASP A 239 -14.83 -19.53 -3.65
C ASP A 239 -13.36 -20.00 -3.58
N ALA A 240 -12.42 -19.08 -3.36
CA ALA A 240 -11.00 -19.37 -3.23
C ALA A 240 -10.52 -19.41 -1.77
N LEU A 241 -11.44 -19.50 -0.81
CA LEU A 241 -11.09 -19.62 0.61
C LEU A 241 -10.43 -20.96 0.88
N THR A 242 -9.22 -20.91 1.44
CA THR A 242 -8.46 -22.08 1.87
C THR A 242 -8.20 -22.03 3.37
N THR A 243 -8.33 -23.16 4.04
CA THR A 243 -8.10 -23.28 5.47
C THR A 243 -6.76 -23.94 5.74
N SER A 244 -5.90 -23.27 6.52
CA SER A 244 -4.61 -23.82 6.95
C SER A 244 -4.79 -24.94 7.98
N ALA A 245 -3.82 -25.83 8.08
CA ALA A 245 -3.69 -26.68 9.24
C ALA A 245 -3.48 -25.81 10.52
N SER A 246 -3.82 -26.38 11.71
CA SER A 246 -3.58 -25.72 12.99
C SER A 246 -2.12 -25.29 13.14
N ALA A 247 -1.88 -24.02 13.38
CA ALA A 247 -0.58 -23.37 13.50
C ALA A 247 -0.56 -22.43 14.72
N PRO A 248 0.61 -21.93 15.15
CA PRO A 248 0.66 -20.83 16.09
C PRO A 248 -0.17 -19.65 15.56
N CYS A 249 -0.90 -19.00 16.46
CA CYS A 249 -1.70 -17.84 16.10
C CYS A 249 -0.80 -16.74 15.49
N ARG A 250 -1.20 -16.20 14.37
CA ARG A 250 -0.50 -15.11 13.71
C ARG A 250 -1.20 -13.81 14.04
N TRP A 251 -0.48 -12.89 14.58
CA TRP A 251 -0.91 -11.52 14.71
C TRP A 251 -0.72 -10.81 13.37
N ARG A 252 -1.52 -9.78 13.12
CA ARG A 252 -1.50 -8.98 11.88
C ARG A 252 -0.08 -8.76 11.37
N SER A 253 0.23 -9.24 10.18
CA SER A 253 1.45 -8.87 9.49
C SER A 253 1.22 -7.51 8.85
N GLU A 254 1.88 -6.48 9.35
CA GLU A 254 1.86 -5.14 8.76
C GLU A 254 2.67 -5.08 7.43
N GLN A 255 3.34 -6.16 7.08
CA GLN A 255 4.24 -6.22 5.93
C GLN A 255 3.57 -7.01 4.79
N ALA A 256 2.79 -6.30 3.98
CA ALA A 256 2.22 -6.89 2.78
C ALA A 256 3.30 -7.31 1.78
N GLY A 257 3.06 -8.41 1.09
CA GLY A 257 3.90 -8.87 -0.01
C GLY A 257 5.20 -9.57 0.38
N LEU A 258 5.52 -9.71 1.67
CA LEU A 258 6.67 -10.49 2.13
C LEU A 258 6.32 -11.98 2.29
N ARG A 259 7.22 -12.84 1.86
CA ARG A 259 7.09 -14.29 2.07
C ARG A 259 7.46 -14.66 3.51
N PRO A 260 6.98 -15.80 4.04
CA PRO A 260 7.43 -16.29 5.34
C PRO A 260 8.96 -16.37 5.41
N GLY A 261 9.54 -15.72 6.43
CA GLY A 261 10.99 -15.67 6.62
C GLY A 261 11.70 -14.50 5.95
N GLU A 262 11.03 -13.75 5.10
CA GLU A 262 11.58 -12.48 4.56
C GLU A 262 11.44 -11.36 5.59
N VAL A 263 12.45 -10.50 5.67
CA VAL A 263 12.49 -9.35 6.57
C VAL A 263 12.82 -8.10 5.78
N LEU A 264 11.98 -7.09 5.91
CA LEU A 264 12.25 -5.75 5.39
C LEU A 264 13.09 -4.96 6.38
N ARG A 265 14.27 -4.55 5.98
CA ARG A 265 15.17 -3.71 6.79
C ARG A 265 15.33 -2.35 6.14
N ARG A 266 15.30 -1.31 6.97
CA ARG A 266 15.60 0.07 6.57
C ARG A 266 16.85 0.51 7.31
N GLU A 267 17.88 0.88 6.58
CA GLU A 267 19.16 1.28 7.15
C GLU A 267 19.59 2.62 6.61
N THR A 268 20.17 3.45 7.48
CA THR A 268 20.89 4.65 7.09
C THR A 268 22.37 4.35 7.18
N ALA A 269 23.01 4.15 6.04
CA ALA A 269 24.44 3.88 6.00
C ALA A 269 25.23 5.20 6.15
N ARG A 270 26.14 5.23 7.15
CA ARG A 270 27.15 6.29 7.29
C ARG A 270 28.45 5.79 6.69
N VAL A 271 29.03 6.59 5.80
CA VAL A 271 30.36 6.27 5.27
C VAL A 271 31.37 7.13 6.00
N LEU A 272 32.10 6.51 6.95
CA LEU A 272 33.19 7.13 7.70
C LEU A 272 32.83 8.39 8.51
N TRP A 273 33.78 8.91 9.27
CA TRP A 273 33.74 10.08 10.13
C TRP A 273 33.80 11.43 9.41
N PHE A 274 33.94 11.43 8.09
CA PHE A 274 33.77 12.62 7.26
C PHE A 274 32.26 12.97 7.10
N PRO A 275 31.91 14.25 6.92
CA PRO A 275 30.55 14.68 6.63
C PRO A 275 30.15 14.28 5.20
N VAL A 276 30.03 12.99 4.97
CA VAL A 276 29.58 12.41 3.71
C VAL A 276 28.08 12.31 3.74
N PRO A 277 27.36 12.55 2.64
CA PRO A 277 25.92 12.38 2.59
C PRO A 277 25.49 11.02 3.13
N ARG A 278 24.43 11.00 3.91
CA ARG A 278 23.85 9.77 4.44
C ARG A 278 23.31 8.94 3.30
N ARG A 279 23.58 7.67 3.33
CA ARG A 279 23.06 6.71 2.37
C ARG A 279 21.94 5.93 3.03
N HIS A 280 20.76 5.92 2.40
CA HIS A 280 19.60 5.18 2.85
C HIS A 280 19.50 3.86 2.08
N VAL A 281 19.15 2.81 2.77
CA VAL A 281 19.04 1.46 2.21
C VAL A 281 17.77 0.81 2.67
N VAL A 282 17.06 0.21 1.73
CA VAL A 282 15.98 -0.74 1.99
C VAL A 282 16.43 -2.11 1.51
N GLU A 283 16.41 -3.08 2.36
CA GLU A 283 16.84 -4.44 2.09
C GLU A 283 15.74 -5.44 2.44
N ILE A 284 15.49 -6.40 1.56
CA ILE A 284 14.65 -7.57 1.80
C ILE A 284 15.57 -8.77 1.87
N THR A 285 15.47 -9.53 2.95
CA THR A 285 16.27 -10.73 3.21
C THR A 285 15.36 -11.96 3.30
N GLY A 286 15.94 -13.12 3.50
CA GLY A 286 15.20 -14.38 3.53
C GLY A 286 15.31 -15.13 2.22
N GLY A 287 14.21 -15.38 1.53
CA GLY A 287 14.19 -16.05 0.23
C GLY A 287 14.74 -15.22 -0.92
N ARG A 288 14.78 -13.89 -0.75
CA ARG A 288 15.30 -12.93 -1.73
C ARG A 288 16.34 -12.04 -1.06
N HIS A 289 17.50 -11.91 -1.68
CA HIS A 289 18.51 -10.96 -1.24
C HIS A 289 18.54 -9.79 -2.22
N ILE A 290 17.80 -8.73 -1.91
CA ILE A 290 17.69 -7.52 -2.72
C ILE A 290 18.01 -6.29 -1.87
N ARG A 291 18.53 -5.26 -2.51
CA ARG A 291 18.89 -4.01 -1.86
C ARG A 291 18.63 -2.83 -2.78
N VAL A 292 17.88 -1.84 -2.29
CA VAL A 292 17.74 -0.54 -2.94
C VAL A 292 18.46 0.50 -2.11
N ALA A 293 19.31 1.28 -2.74
CA ALA A 293 20.12 2.29 -2.06
C ALA A 293 19.98 3.65 -2.75
N SER A 294 19.86 4.72 -1.93
CA SER A 294 19.74 6.10 -2.38
C SER A 294 20.47 7.07 -1.46
N TRP A 295 20.69 8.28 -1.95
CA TRP A 295 21.10 9.44 -1.15
C TRP A 295 19.95 10.05 -0.35
N HIS A 296 18.70 9.86 -0.78
CA HIS A 296 17.50 10.33 -0.12
C HIS A 296 16.93 9.28 0.82
N GLU A 297 16.10 9.69 1.73
CA GLU A 297 15.34 8.77 2.57
C GLU A 297 14.39 7.94 1.70
N LEU A 298 14.48 6.62 1.85
CA LEU A 298 13.65 5.67 1.14
C LEU A 298 12.41 5.32 1.96
N THR A 299 11.24 5.51 1.38
CA THR A 299 9.99 5.01 1.94
C THR A 299 9.44 3.91 1.04
N VAL A 300 9.24 2.72 1.60
CA VAL A 300 8.62 1.62 0.87
C VAL A 300 7.13 1.86 0.78
N LEU A 301 6.61 1.90 -0.44
CA LEU A 301 5.19 2.09 -0.74
C LEU A 301 4.50 0.77 -1.07
N ARG A 302 5.23 -0.18 -1.68
CA ARG A 302 4.71 -1.47 -2.09
C ARG A 302 5.83 -2.51 -2.22
N VAL A 303 5.55 -3.74 -1.83
CA VAL A 303 6.35 -4.93 -2.17
C VAL A 303 5.40 -6.00 -2.68
N ASP A 304 5.75 -6.65 -3.79
CA ASP A 304 5.02 -7.79 -4.35
C ASP A 304 5.99 -8.86 -4.89
N ASP A 305 5.47 -9.87 -5.57
CA ASP A 305 6.30 -10.96 -6.08
C ASP A 305 7.30 -10.53 -7.15
N ASP A 306 6.97 -9.48 -7.92
CA ASP A 306 7.74 -9.04 -9.07
C ASP A 306 8.70 -7.89 -8.74
N GLY A 307 8.46 -7.16 -7.64
CA GLY A 307 9.27 -5.98 -7.36
C GLY A 307 8.91 -5.20 -6.10
N MET A 308 9.51 -4.04 -6.01
CA MET A 308 9.33 -3.09 -4.92
C MET A 308 9.18 -1.67 -5.47
N THR A 309 8.20 -0.93 -4.97
CA THR A 309 8.02 0.50 -5.26
C THR A 309 8.42 1.31 -4.04
N VAL A 310 9.30 2.26 -4.22
CA VAL A 310 9.81 3.13 -3.16
C VAL A 310 9.63 4.59 -3.54
N ARG A 311 9.44 5.45 -2.54
CA ARG A 311 9.65 6.88 -2.66
C ARG A 311 11.14 7.14 -2.39
N ASP A 312 11.80 7.83 -3.30
CA ASP A 312 13.19 8.23 -3.27
C ASP A 312 13.26 9.75 -3.46
N GLY A 313 13.27 10.50 -2.34
CA GLY A 313 13.18 11.95 -2.39
C GLY A 313 11.92 12.44 -3.13
N ASP A 314 12.13 13.17 -4.23
CA ASP A 314 11.06 13.73 -5.06
C ASP A 314 10.57 12.79 -6.18
N SER A 315 11.00 11.53 -6.15
CA SER A 315 10.61 10.51 -7.13
C SER A 315 9.94 9.31 -6.45
N VAL A 316 9.07 8.63 -7.20
CA VAL A 316 8.59 7.28 -6.90
C VAL A 316 9.16 6.36 -7.94
N VAL A 317 9.89 5.34 -7.52
CA VAL A 317 10.60 4.41 -8.39
C VAL A 317 10.11 2.98 -8.16
N ARG A 318 9.75 2.30 -9.24
CA ARG A 318 9.48 0.86 -9.25
C ARG A 318 10.75 0.11 -9.61
N HIS A 319 11.16 -0.81 -8.76
CA HIS A 319 12.23 -1.75 -9.00
C HIS A 319 11.65 -3.15 -9.20
N THR A 320 11.98 -3.80 -10.31
CA THR A 320 11.71 -5.22 -10.51
C THR A 320 12.85 -6.05 -9.92
N PHE A 321 12.52 -7.19 -9.35
CA PHE A 321 13.51 -8.14 -8.85
C PHE A 321 14.22 -8.81 -10.03
N THR A 322 15.55 -8.88 -9.93
CA THR A 322 16.37 -9.64 -10.88
C THR A 322 16.74 -10.97 -10.24
N SER A 323 16.58 -12.03 -11.01
CA SER A 323 17.05 -13.39 -10.65
C SER A 323 18.58 -13.43 -10.54
#